data_3a41a11bc042e0cea819d5b60c00ec8a
#
_entry.id   3a41a11bc042e0cea819d5b60c00ec8a
#
_cell.length_a   1.000
_cell.length_b   1.000
_cell.length_c   1.000
_cell.angle_alpha   90.00
_cell.angle_beta   90.00
_cell.angle_gamma   90.00
#
_symmetry.space_group_name_H-M   'P 1'
#
loop_
_entity.id
_entity.type
_entity.pdbx_description
1 polymer ?
#
loop_
_entity_poly.entity_id
_entity_poly.type
_entity_poly.pdbx_seq_one_letter_code
_entity_poly.pdbx_strand_id
1 'polypeptide(L)'
;LVERKSVPVVNMNLMVNAGFSSDQFAVPGVASLAGRMMMEGTQTKSSIQISDLLADLGAGMSVNSSQDFTTMSMNTLKSNIGGAMELFTDVLFNPSFPQKDFDRVQKQQLLRIKNEQTQPVYMGLRILPRLLYGNGHAYMNPYTGTGFEETVKKITVADLKKFHQDWFAPNNA
;
A
#
# COMPACT_ATOMS: atom_id res chain seq x y z
N LEU A 1 -22.08 7.05 -5.22
CA LEU A 1 -21.96 8.43 -4.72
C LEU A 1 -22.99 8.64 -3.61
N VAL A 2 -22.56 9.08 -2.44
CA VAL A 2 -23.45 9.46 -1.33
C VAL A 2 -23.20 10.93 -1.01
N GLU A 3 -24.22 11.78 -1.21
CA GLU A 3 -24.12 13.21 -0.95
C GLU A 3 -24.63 13.55 0.44
N ARG A 4 -23.81 14.27 1.22
CA ARG A 4 -24.20 14.91 2.48
C ARG A 4 -23.88 16.41 2.40
N LYS A 5 -24.89 17.26 2.45
CA LYS A 5 -24.73 18.72 2.26
C LYS A 5 -24.31 19.48 3.52
N SER A 6 -24.27 18.81 4.67
CA SER A 6 -24.00 19.44 5.97
C SER A 6 -22.50 19.76 6.21
N VAL A 7 -21.58 19.08 5.52
CA VAL A 7 -20.13 19.30 5.67
C VAL A 7 -19.49 19.32 4.28
N PRO A 8 -18.67 20.32 3.93
CA PRO A 8 -18.04 20.45 2.62
C PRO A 8 -16.78 19.58 2.50
N VAL A 9 -16.86 18.29 2.86
CA VAL A 9 -15.77 17.31 2.79
C VAL A 9 -16.10 16.26 1.75
N VAL A 10 -15.11 15.91 0.95
CA VAL A 10 -15.15 14.81 -0.01
C VAL A 10 -14.26 13.69 0.47
N ASN A 11 -14.81 12.48 0.53
CA ASN A 11 -14.06 11.26 0.79
C ASN A 11 -14.12 10.38 -0.47
N MET A 12 -12.98 9.91 -0.91
CA MET A 12 -12.83 9.00 -2.04
C MET A 12 -12.03 7.78 -1.63
N ASN A 13 -12.48 6.61 -2.05
CA ASN A 13 -11.77 5.36 -1.88
C ASN A 13 -11.70 4.67 -3.24
N LEU A 14 -10.48 4.37 -3.68
CA LEU A 14 -10.22 3.51 -4.82
C LEU A 14 -9.77 2.15 -4.28
N MET A 15 -10.48 1.10 -4.64
CA MET A 15 -10.13 -0.27 -4.29
C MET A 15 -9.58 -0.97 -5.52
N VAL A 16 -8.35 -1.47 -5.42
CA VAL A 16 -7.68 -2.24 -6.47
C VAL A 16 -7.59 -3.68 -5.98
N ASN A 17 -7.93 -4.64 -6.82
CA ASN A 17 -7.83 -6.08 -6.53
C ASN A 17 -6.35 -6.52 -6.55
N ALA A 18 -5.58 -6.05 -5.58
CA ALA A 18 -4.14 -6.18 -5.46
C ALA A 18 -3.72 -6.27 -3.98
N GLY A 19 -4.33 -7.19 -3.25
CA GLY A 19 -4.01 -7.45 -1.85
C GLY A 19 -2.88 -8.47 -1.66
N PHE A 20 -2.70 -8.95 -0.42
CA PHE A 20 -1.66 -9.94 -0.09
C PHE A 20 -1.84 -11.29 -0.80
N SER A 21 -3.07 -11.62 -1.22
CA SER A 21 -3.34 -12.80 -2.04
C SER A 21 -2.68 -12.74 -3.41
N SER A 22 -2.46 -11.53 -3.94
CA SER A 22 -1.75 -11.32 -5.20
C SER A 22 -0.25 -11.59 -5.11
N ASP A 23 0.31 -11.66 -3.91
CA ASP A 23 1.71 -12.03 -3.68
C ASP A 23 2.04 -13.46 -4.14
N GLN A 24 1.02 -14.33 -4.35
CA GLN A 24 1.23 -15.67 -4.92
C GLN A 24 1.82 -15.64 -6.33
N PHE A 25 1.62 -14.54 -7.07
CA PHE A 25 2.16 -14.33 -8.42
C PHE A 25 3.46 -13.53 -8.41
N ALA A 26 3.96 -13.17 -7.22
CA ALA A 26 5.15 -12.36 -7.02
C ALA A 26 5.96 -12.84 -5.82
N VAL A 27 6.35 -11.94 -4.92
CA VAL A 27 7.11 -12.26 -3.73
C VAL A 27 6.31 -11.89 -2.48
N PRO A 28 6.07 -12.82 -1.53
CA PRO A 28 5.34 -12.54 -0.30
C PRO A 28 5.83 -11.29 0.44
N GLY A 29 4.92 -10.32 0.64
CA GLY A 29 5.18 -9.01 1.23
C GLY A 29 5.32 -7.86 0.21
N VAL A 30 5.31 -8.15 -1.11
CA VAL A 30 5.45 -7.13 -2.15
C VAL A 30 4.25 -6.19 -2.20
N ALA A 31 3.01 -6.69 -2.07
CA ALA A 31 1.81 -5.85 -2.07
C ALA A 31 1.85 -4.77 -0.98
N SER A 32 2.21 -5.17 0.24
CA SER A 32 2.34 -4.24 1.37
C SER A 32 3.46 -3.22 1.16
N LEU A 33 4.61 -3.64 0.63
CA LEU A 33 5.72 -2.73 0.33
C LEU A 33 5.36 -1.77 -0.80
N ALA A 34 4.76 -2.27 -1.89
CA ALA A 34 4.35 -1.45 -3.03
C ALA A 34 3.36 -0.36 -2.59
N GLY A 35 2.30 -0.74 -1.85
CA GLY A 35 1.33 0.23 -1.34
C GLY A 35 1.97 1.32 -0.47
N ARG A 36 2.87 0.95 0.44
CA ARG A 36 3.58 1.93 1.28
C ARG A 36 4.50 2.83 0.47
N MET A 37 5.20 2.27 -0.52
CA MET A 37 6.15 3.00 -1.33
C MET A 37 5.52 3.97 -2.33
N MET A 38 4.23 3.81 -2.68
CA MET A 38 3.52 4.76 -3.54
C MET A 38 3.50 6.17 -2.94
N MET A 39 3.47 6.29 -1.60
CA MET A 39 3.48 7.59 -0.90
C MET A 39 4.89 8.17 -0.71
N GLU A 40 5.94 7.44 -1.04
CA GLU A 40 7.32 7.88 -0.85
C GLU A 40 7.87 8.72 -2.00
N GLY A 41 7.12 8.87 -3.08
CA GLY A 41 7.43 9.80 -4.19
C GLY A 41 6.80 9.40 -5.49
N THR A 42 6.56 10.41 -6.31
CA THR A 42 6.15 10.28 -7.72
C THR A 42 7.32 10.62 -8.65
N GLN A 43 7.08 10.56 -9.95
CA GLN A 43 8.09 10.98 -10.94
C GLN A 43 8.44 12.47 -10.85
N THR A 44 7.55 13.29 -10.27
CA THR A 44 7.68 14.75 -10.21
C THR A 44 7.80 15.29 -8.78
N LYS A 45 7.52 14.48 -7.76
CA LYS A 45 7.44 14.92 -6.35
C LYS A 45 8.11 13.94 -5.41
N SER A 46 8.86 14.46 -4.45
CA SER A 46 9.36 13.68 -3.31
C SER A 46 8.27 13.45 -2.26
N SER A 47 8.52 12.55 -1.31
CA SER A 47 7.62 12.30 -0.17
C SER A 47 7.35 13.57 0.66
N ILE A 48 8.35 14.43 0.83
CA ILE A 48 8.20 15.71 1.54
C ILE A 48 7.24 16.63 0.77
N GLN A 49 7.45 16.79 -0.53
CA GLN A 49 6.57 17.61 -1.38
C GLN A 49 5.13 17.08 -1.41
N ILE A 50 4.93 15.76 -1.42
CA ILE A 50 3.60 15.15 -1.29
C ILE A 50 2.98 15.53 0.05
N SER A 51 3.72 15.42 1.15
CA SER A 51 3.25 15.77 2.49
C SER A 51 2.89 17.24 2.61
N ASP A 52 3.72 18.13 2.10
CA ASP A 52 3.50 19.59 2.12
C ASP A 52 2.25 19.97 1.32
N LEU A 53 2.10 19.40 0.10
CA LEU A 53 0.90 19.62 -0.72
C LEU A 53 -0.38 19.12 -0.05
N LEU A 54 -0.33 17.97 0.62
CA LEU A 54 -1.49 17.47 1.39
C LEU A 54 -1.84 18.42 2.52
N ALA A 55 -0.84 18.95 3.22
CA ALA A 55 -1.07 19.93 4.30
C ALA A 55 -1.67 21.23 3.75
N ASP A 56 -1.13 21.77 2.67
CA ASP A 56 -1.62 23.01 2.02
C ASP A 56 -3.06 22.86 1.51
N LEU A 57 -3.42 21.68 1.01
CA LEU A 57 -4.77 21.36 0.55
C LEU A 57 -5.74 21.00 1.69
N GLY A 58 -5.26 20.89 2.93
CA GLY A 58 -6.06 20.33 4.03
C GLY A 58 -6.61 18.94 3.69
N ALA A 59 -5.82 18.16 2.98
CA ALA A 59 -6.18 16.83 2.49
C ALA A 59 -5.41 15.73 3.26
N GLY A 60 -6.03 14.56 3.36
CA GLY A 60 -5.36 13.35 3.81
C GLY A 60 -5.37 12.31 2.70
N MET A 61 -4.30 11.54 2.58
CA MET A 61 -4.19 10.44 1.64
C MET A 61 -3.50 9.25 2.31
N SER A 62 -3.94 8.05 1.99
CA SER A 62 -3.31 6.81 2.47
C SER A 62 -3.47 5.68 1.47
N VAL A 63 -2.50 4.76 1.46
CA VAL A 63 -2.55 3.52 0.68
C VAL A 63 -2.38 2.35 1.66
N ASN A 64 -3.38 1.48 1.72
CA ASN A 64 -3.41 0.35 2.63
C ASN A 64 -3.76 -0.93 1.89
N SER A 65 -2.93 -1.95 2.02
CA SER A 65 -3.19 -3.28 1.47
C SER A 65 -3.84 -4.17 2.54
N SER A 66 -4.83 -4.94 2.13
CA SER A 66 -5.52 -5.97 2.91
C SER A 66 -5.33 -7.33 2.23
N GLN A 67 -6.10 -8.35 2.64
CA GLN A 67 -5.99 -9.69 2.07
C GLN A 67 -6.22 -9.69 0.56
N ASP A 68 -7.28 -9.05 0.07
CA ASP A 68 -7.69 -9.12 -1.33
C ASP A 68 -7.53 -7.80 -2.07
N PHE A 69 -7.52 -6.69 -1.35
CA PHE A 69 -7.54 -5.36 -1.96
C PHE A 69 -6.43 -4.47 -1.43
N THR A 70 -5.93 -3.59 -2.27
CA THR A 70 -5.25 -2.37 -1.86
C THR A 70 -6.21 -1.22 -2.02
N THR A 71 -6.44 -0.49 -0.93
CA THR A 71 -7.31 0.69 -0.93
C THR A 71 -6.47 1.95 -0.86
N MET A 72 -6.66 2.84 -1.81
CA MET A 72 -6.14 4.20 -1.79
C MET A 72 -7.27 5.14 -1.39
N SER A 73 -7.12 5.79 -0.24
CA SER A 73 -8.13 6.68 0.35
C SER A 73 -7.66 8.12 0.28
N MET A 74 -8.58 9.03 0.01
CA MET A 74 -8.37 10.48 0.04
C MET A 74 -9.54 11.15 0.72
N ASN A 75 -9.24 12.13 1.58
CA ASN A 75 -10.22 13.07 2.11
C ASN A 75 -9.73 14.49 1.86
N THR A 76 -10.63 15.40 1.51
CA THR A 76 -10.29 16.80 1.25
C THR A 76 -11.52 17.68 1.36
N LEU A 77 -11.33 19.01 1.47
CA LEU A 77 -12.39 19.98 1.34
C LEU A 77 -12.87 20.04 -0.11
N LYS A 78 -14.18 20.26 -0.31
CA LYS A 78 -14.78 20.41 -1.64
C LYS A 78 -14.11 21.50 -2.49
N SER A 79 -13.66 22.59 -1.87
CA SER A 79 -12.93 23.68 -2.55
C SER A 79 -11.61 23.23 -3.15
N ASN A 80 -10.95 22.22 -2.55
CA ASN A 80 -9.60 21.81 -2.87
C ASN A 80 -9.53 20.48 -3.64
N ILE A 81 -10.71 19.97 -4.05
CA ILE A 81 -10.82 18.66 -4.71
C ILE A 81 -9.97 18.57 -5.99
N GLY A 82 -9.84 19.65 -6.77
CA GLY A 82 -9.06 19.68 -8.00
C GLY A 82 -7.58 19.33 -7.73
N GLY A 83 -6.92 20.10 -6.86
CA GLY A 83 -5.52 19.85 -6.50
C GLY A 83 -5.31 18.50 -5.78
N ALA A 84 -6.26 18.10 -4.93
CA ALA A 84 -6.20 16.80 -4.28
C ALA A 84 -6.31 15.64 -5.27
N MET A 85 -7.16 15.75 -6.30
CA MET A 85 -7.30 14.75 -7.37
C MET A 85 -6.06 14.68 -8.26
N GLU A 86 -5.44 15.81 -8.59
CA GLU A 86 -4.17 15.83 -9.32
C GLU A 86 -3.08 15.07 -8.56
N LEU A 87 -2.95 15.31 -7.26
CA LEU A 87 -1.99 14.61 -6.43
C LEU A 87 -2.34 13.11 -6.30
N PHE A 88 -3.63 12.79 -6.13
CA PHE A 88 -4.09 11.41 -6.05
C PHE A 88 -3.76 10.62 -7.32
N THR A 89 -4.04 11.18 -8.47
CA THR A 89 -3.75 10.53 -9.76
C THR A 89 -2.25 10.42 -10.01
N ASP A 90 -1.45 11.40 -9.59
CA ASP A 90 0.00 11.34 -9.72
C ASP A 90 0.59 10.21 -8.84
N VAL A 91 0.16 10.09 -7.58
CA VAL A 91 0.56 8.99 -6.70
C VAL A 91 0.09 7.63 -7.21
N LEU A 92 -1.13 7.57 -7.80
CA LEU A 92 -1.70 6.33 -8.31
C LEU A 92 -0.97 5.82 -9.55
N PHE A 93 -0.71 6.70 -10.53
CA PHE A 93 -0.22 6.28 -11.84
C PHE A 93 1.29 6.45 -12.05
N ASN A 94 1.93 7.35 -11.28
CA ASN A 94 3.32 7.73 -11.50
C ASN A 94 4.22 7.53 -10.27
N PRO A 95 4.06 6.49 -9.43
CA PRO A 95 4.96 6.29 -8.31
C PRO A 95 6.38 6.01 -8.81
N SER A 96 7.38 6.64 -8.21
CA SER A 96 8.78 6.52 -8.62
C SER A 96 9.53 5.38 -7.93
N PHE A 97 9.07 4.96 -6.74
CA PHE A 97 9.72 3.96 -5.89
C PHE A 97 11.22 4.27 -5.66
N PRO A 98 11.56 5.39 -4.99
CA PRO A 98 12.96 5.80 -4.85
C PRO A 98 13.76 4.77 -4.04
N GLN A 99 14.96 4.40 -4.50
CA GLN A 99 15.79 3.36 -3.88
C GLN A 99 16.11 3.67 -2.41
N LYS A 100 16.46 4.93 -2.11
CA LYS A 100 16.78 5.37 -0.74
C LYS A 100 15.62 5.15 0.23
N ASP A 101 14.40 5.47 -0.20
CA ASP A 101 13.20 5.29 0.62
C ASP A 101 12.81 3.82 0.70
N PHE A 102 12.99 3.07 -0.39
CA PHE A 102 12.80 1.63 -0.39
C PHE A 102 13.67 0.94 0.67
N ASP A 103 14.95 1.24 0.74
CA ASP A 103 15.86 0.66 1.73
C ASP A 103 15.40 0.93 3.17
N ARG A 104 14.87 2.13 3.43
CA ARG A 104 14.30 2.51 4.72
C ARG A 104 13.00 1.75 5.01
N VAL A 105 12.07 1.74 4.07
CA VAL A 105 10.75 1.09 4.23
C VAL A 105 10.88 -0.42 4.35
N GLN A 106 11.79 -1.04 3.58
CA GLN A 106 12.10 -2.47 3.69
C GLN A 106 12.66 -2.82 5.08
N LYS A 107 13.61 -2.02 5.60
CA LYS A 107 14.13 -2.20 6.98
C LYS A 107 13.02 -2.07 8.03
N GLN A 108 12.12 -1.11 7.88
CA GLN A 108 10.97 -0.95 8.78
C GLN A 108 10.05 -2.19 8.73
N GLN A 109 9.80 -2.74 7.54
CA GLN A 109 8.99 -3.96 7.42
C GLN A 109 9.66 -5.18 8.07
N LEU A 110 10.97 -5.33 7.91
CA LEU A 110 11.74 -6.39 8.59
C LEU A 110 11.71 -6.25 10.11
N LEU A 111 11.80 -5.02 10.62
CA LEU A 111 11.65 -4.75 12.06
C LEU A 111 10.23 -5.07 12.55
N ARG A 112 9.21 -4.73 11.76
CA ARG A 112 7.82 -5.09 12.06
C ARG A 112 7.64 -6.61 12.14
N ILE A 113 8.19 -7.36 11.18
CA ILE A 113 8.17 -8.84 11.20
C ILE A 113 8.79 -9.38 12.51
N LYS A 114 9.94 -8.84 12.92
CA LYS A 114 10.58 -9.25 14.19
C LYS A 114 9.70 -8.94 15.41
N ASN A 115 9.10 -7.77 15.44
CA ASN A 115 8.17 -7.41 16.53
C ASN A 115 6.94 -8.31 16.55
N GLU A 116 6.38 -8.65 15.40
CA GLU A 116 5.25 -9.58 15.28
C GLU A 116 5.59 -10.97 15.82
N GLN A 117 6.84 -11.42 15.68
CA GLN A 117 7.33 -12.71 16.20
C GLN A 117 7.47 -12.75 17.73
N THR A 118 7.46 -11.61 18.41
CA THR A 118 7.55 -11.54 19.88
C THR A 118 6.20 -11.36 20.57
N GLN A 119 5.12 -11.18 19.82
CA GLN A 119 3.78 -10.92 20.36
C GLN A 119 2.84 -12.09 20.03
N PRO A 120 2.24 -12.77 21.04
CA PRO A 120 1.46 -14.00 20.82
C PRO A 120 0.33 -13.88 19.79
N VAL A 121 -0.41 -12.77 19.81
CA VAL A 121 -1.51 -12.53 18.85
C VAL A 121 -0.97 -12.46 17.41
N TYR A 122 0.08 -11.68 17.19
CA TYR A 122 0.68 -11.56 15.85
C TYR A 122 1.37 -12.83 15.39
N MET A 123 1.97 -13.60 16.31
CA MET A 123 2.50 -14.93 15.99
C MET A 123 1.37 -15.84 15.46
N GLY A 124 0.20 -15.82 16.12
CA GLY A 124 -0.99 -16.54 15.64
C GLY A 124 -1.39 -16.10 14.24
N LEU A 125 -1.51 -14.79 13.98
CA LEU A 125 -1.87 -14.23 12.68
C LEU A 125 -0.84 -14.53 11.58
N ARG A 126 0.41 -14.82 11.93
CA ARG A 126 1.45 -15.23 10.99
C ARG A 126 1.43 -16.70 10.63
N ILE A 127 1.07 -17.56 11.59
CA ILE A 127 1.15 -19.02 11.44
C ILE A 127 -0.19 -19.59 10.96
N LEU A 128 -1.30 -19.07 11.47
CA LEU A 128 -2.66 -19.59 11.24
C LEU A 128 -3.01 -19.72 9.74
N PRO A 129 -2.73 -18.75 8.87
CA PRO A 129 -3.06 -18.88 7.45
C PRO A 129 -2.44 -20.12 6.80
N ARG A 130 -1.18 -20.39 7.11
CA ARG A 130 -0.45 -21.55 6.56
C ARG A 130 -1.01 -22.87 7.08
N LEU A 131 -1.48 -22.92 8.32
CA LEU A 131 -2.13 -24.09 8.90
C LEU A 131 -3.52 -24.36 8.28
N LEU A 132 -4.27 -23.30 7.98
CA LEU A 132 -5.62 -23.41 7.42
C LEU A 132 -5.62 -23.74 5.93
N TYR A 133 -4.77 -23.09 5.16
CA TYR A 133 -4.80 -23.13 3.70
C TYR A 133 -3.69 -24.01 3.09
N GLY A 134 -2.66 -24.34 3.87
CA GLY A 134 -1.51 -25.10 3.39
C GLY A 134 -0.52 -24.24 2.56
N ASN A 135 0.56 -24.89 2.13
CA ASN A 135 1.58 -24.25 1.29
C ASN A 135 1.09 -24.10 -0.15
N GLY A 136 1.42 -22.98 -0.79
CA GLY A 136 1.08 -22.71 -2.19
C GLY A 136 -0.31 -22.11 -2.41
N HIS A 137 -1.13 -21.96 -1.37
CA HIS A 137 -2.41 -21.26 -1.49
C HIS A 137 -2.23 -19.74 -1.43
N ALA A 138 -3.06 -18.98 -2.17
CA ALA A 138 -3.02 -17.51 -2.18
C ALA A 138 -3.11 -16.87 -0.78
N TYR A 139 -3.84 -17.50 0.13
CA TYR A 139 -4.07 -17.02 1.49
C TYR A 139 -3.10 -17.60 2.53
N MET A 140 -2.02 -18.25 2.11
CA MET A 140 -1.03 -18.77 3.04
C MET A 140 -0.15 -17.70 3.69
N ASN A 141 -0.14 -16.50 3.12
CA ASN A 141 0.63 -15.37 3.62
C ASN A 141 0.14 -14.90 4.99
N PRO A 142 1.03 -14.37 5.85
CA PRO A 142 0.62 -13.82 7.14
C PRO A 142 -0.53 -12.81 6.99
N TYR A 143 -1.57 -12.93 7.83
CA TYR A 143 -2.70 -11.97 7.82
C TYR A 143 -2.28 -10.53 8.16
N THR A 144 -1.07 -10.34 8.69
CA THR A 144 -0.47 -9.03 8.90
C THR A 144 -0.02 -8.35 7.62
N GLY A 145 0.05 -9.09 6.51
CA GLY A 145 0.51 -8.60 5.20
C GLY A 145 2.00 -8.29 5.12
N THR A 146 2.76 -8.55 6.17
CA THR A 146 4.19 -8.19 6.21
C THR A 146 5.08 -9.14 5.42
N GLY A 147 4.56 -10.29 4.98
CA GLY A 147 5.34 -11.33 4.31
C GLY A 147 6.25 -12.10 5.26
N PHE A 148 7.26 -12.74 4.72
CA PHE A 148 8.26 -13.48 5.47
C PHE A 148 9.61 -12.77 5.43
N GLU A 149 10.43 -12.90 6.48
CA GLU A 149 11.74 -12.23 6.54
C GLU A 149 12.64 -12.59 5.34
N GLU A 150 12.62 -13.87 4.94
CA GLU A 150 13.43 -14.38 3.84
C GLU A 150 12.98 -13.85 2.47
N THR A 151 11.67 -13.62 2.29
CA THR A 151 11.11 -13.09 1.05
C THR A 151 11.29 -11.59 0.98
N VAL A 152 10.96 -10.86 2.05
CA VAL A 152 11.08 -9.40 2.11
C VAL A 152 12.51 -8.92 1.88
N LYS A 153 13.53 -9.65 2.36
CA LYS A 153 14.94 -9.34 2.09
C LYS A 153 15.33 -9.41 0.61
N LYS A 154 14.59 -10.17 -0.18
CA LYS A 154 14.87 -10.38 -1.62
C LYS A 154 14.09 -9.44 -2.52
N ILE A 155 13.06 -8.78 -2.00
CA ILE A 155 12.26 -7.82 -2.77
C ILE A 155 13.16 -6.65 -3.21
N THR A 156 13.00 -6.26 -4.46
CA THR A 156 13.69 -5.14 -5.09
C THR A 156 12.72 -4.07 -5.56
N VAL A 157 13.22 -2.89 -5.89
CA VAL A 157 12.40 -1.83 -6.52
C VAL A 157 11.79 -2.29 -7.84
N ALA A 158 12.47 -3.17 -8.59
CA ALA A 158 11.94 -3.73 -9.83
C ALA A 158 10.67 -4.59 -9.56
N ASP A 159 10.65 -5.34 -8.47
CA ASP A 159 9.48 -6.14 -8.08
C ASP A 159 8.29 -5.24 -7.73
N LEU A 160 8.52 -4.11 -7.05
CA LEU A 160 7.46 -3.13 -6.73
C LEU A 160 6.89 -2.49 -7.99
N LYS A 161 7.75 -2.09 -8.92
CA LYS A 161 7.34 -1.51 -10.22
C LYS A 161 6.53 -2.52 -11.03
N LYS A 162 7.00 -3.76 -11.09
CA LYS A 162 6.27 -4.83 -11.77
C LYS A 162 4.92 -5.09 -11.13
N PHE A 163 4.85 -5.22 -9.80
CA PHE A 163 3.61 -5.40 -9.07
C PHE A 163 2.62 -4.27 -9.34
N HIS A 164 3.09 -3.01 -9.30
CA HIS A 164 2.26 -1.86 -9.61
C HIS A 164 1.73 -1.91 -11.06
N GLN A 165 2.57 -2.19 -12.04
CA GLN A 165 2.18 -2.29 -13.45
C GLN A 165 1.17 -3.42 -13.72
N ASP A 166 1.33 -4.56 -13.06
CA ASP A 166 0.48 -5.73 -13.27
C ASP A 166 -0.91 -5.57 -12.63
N TRP A 167 -1.01 -4.83 -11.53
CA TRP A 167 -2.22 -4.83 -10.71
C TRP A 167 -2.96 -3.48 -10.67
N PHE A 168 -2.28 -2.34 -10.75
CA PHE A 168 -2.90 -1.01 -10.66
C PHE A 168 -3.38 -0.53 -12.03
N ALA A 169 -4.27 -1.29 -12.64
CA ALA A 169 -4.87 -1.01 -13.92
C ALA A 169 -6.36 -0.63 -13.78
N PRO A 170 -6.90 0.23 -14.66
CA PRO A 170 -8.30 0.70 -14.55
C PRO A 170 -9.35 -0.41 -14.58
N ASN A 171 -9.08 -1.51 -15.25
CA ASN A 171 -9.97 -2.67 -15.33
C ASN A 171 -9.90 -3.59 -14.10
N ASN A 172 -9.03 -3.28 -13.14
CA ASN A 172 -8.84 -4.05 -11.90
C ASN A 172 -9.22 -3.25 -10.64
N ALA A 173 -9.88 -2.11 -10.82
CA ALA A 173 -10.26 -1.19 -9.74
C ALA A 173 -11.76 -0.89 -9.75
#